data_f97d812da2a33adae7e1d20c30ace0d2
#
_entry.id   f97d812da2a33adae7e1d20c30ace0d2
#
_cell.length_a   1.000
_cell.length_b   1.000
_cell.length_c   1.000
_cell.angle_alpha   90.00
_cell.angle_beta   90.00
_cell.angle_gamma   90.00
#
_symmetry.space_group_name_H-M   'P 1'
#
loop_
_entity.id
_entity.type
_entity.pdbx_description
1 polymer ?
#
loop_
_entity_poly.entity_id
_entity_poly.type
_entity_poly.pdbx_seq_one_letter_code
_entity_poly.pdbx_strand_id
1 'polypeptide(L)'
;MKVLHVCSEFYPLLKTGGLADVLGALPQAQNQIGLDARILLPAYPAISAGISNTQVVAEFDNFAGHVVLRYGEYNGVGVYLIDAPHLYAREGNPYHDCYYNDYGDNYKRFALLGWVGAELSTGLDSWWRADVVHAHDWHAGLCAAYLFNKGRPAKSVFTIHNLAYQGQFHYQHLFEIGLPAGMFNVDGLELFGQISYLKAGLFYSDASTAVSPTYAKEITTPEFAYGLEGLLSGLKSQGRLVGILNGVDENIWHPNADQYIQHRYKLKYMAGKKQNKVELQAYFNLPQDENALAFVMVTRLTEQKGVDLLIESADEIVKQGGQLMILGSGAPHFEQGICELAERYPQNVAVKIGYDETLSHLLVAGGDVILVPSRFEPCG
;
A
#
# COMPACT_ATOMS: atom_id res chain seq x y z
N MET A 1 13.58 -20.01 -9.43
CA MET A 1 13.53 -19.45 -8.07
C MET A 1 12.08 -19.14 -7.74
N LYS A 2 11.60 -19.58 -6.60
CA LYS A 2 10.24 -19.43 -6.12
C LYS A 2 10.16 -18.27 -5.12
N VAL A 3 9.36 -17.26 -5.41
CA VAL A 3 9.22 -16.06 -4.59
C VAL A 3 7.80 -15.97 -4.04
N LEU A 4 7.66 -15.80 -2.73
CA LEU A 4 6.38 -15.55 -2.08
C LEU A 4 6.31 -14.09 -1.64
N HIS A 5 5.42 -13.32 -2.23
CA HIS A 5 5.08 -11.99 -1.75
C HIS A 5 4.03 -12.08 -0.64
N VAL A 6 4.32 -11.52 0.52
CA VAL A 6 3.41 -11.50 1.67
C VAL A 6 2.93 -10.08 1.88
N CYS A 7 1.63 -9.85 1.75
CA CYS A 7 1.05 -8.50 1.76
C CYS A 7 -0.42 -8.48 2.19
N SER A 8 -0.95 -7.28 2.42
CA SER A 8 -2.34 -7.05 2.86
C SER A 8 -3.24 -6.44 1.79
N GLU A 9 -2.68 -6.03 0.65
CA GLU A 9 -3.39 -5.38 -0.44
C GLU A 9 -2.98 -5.96 -1.78
N PHE A 10 -3.89 -5.91 -2.77
CA PHE A 10 -3.64 -6.43 -4.11
C PHE A 10 -4.56 -5.73 -5.14
N TYR A 11 -3.99 -4.89 -6.00
CA TYR A 11 -4.72 -4.21 -7.09
C TYR A 11 -5.10 -5.20 -8.20
N PRO A 12 -6.30 -5.11 -8.78
CA PRO A 12 -7.36 -4.11 -8.52
C PRO A 12 -8.37 -4.54 -7.45
N LEU A 13 -8.18 -5.68 -6.78
CA LEU A 13 -9.19 -6.29 -5.92
C LEU A 13 -9.36 -5.55 -4.58
N LEU A 14 -8.25 -5.05 -4.02
CA LEU A 14 -8.26 -4.33 -2.76
C LEU A 14 -7.10 -3.34 -2.69
N LYS A 15 -7.40 -2.05 -2.61
CA LYS A 15 -6.41 -0.97 -2.60
C LYS A 15 -6.74 0.07 -1.55
N THR A 16 -5.74 0.43 -0.74
CA THR A 16 -5.77 1.59 0.14
C THR A 16 -4.61 2.56 -0.15
N GLY A 17 -3.57 2.09 -0.83
CA GLY A 17 -2.39 2.88 -1.18
C GLY A 17 -1.54 2.24 -2.26
N GLY A 18 -0.34 2.78 -2.49
CA GLY A 18 0.60 2.32 -3.52
C GLY A 18 1.12 0.90 -3.33
N LEU A 19 0.98 0.31 -2.13
CA LEU A 19 1.31 -1.09 -1.89
C LEU A 19 0.54 -2.01 -2.84
N ALA A 20 -0.77 -1.77 -2.99
CA ALA A 20 -1.62 -2.57 -3.86
C ALA A 20 -1.15 -2.54 -5.32
N ASP A 21 -0.76 -1.38 -5.82
CA ASP A 21 -0.28 -1.21 -7.21
C ASP A 21 1.00 -2.02 -7.45
N VAL A 22 1.94 -1.97 -6.51
CA VAL A 22 3.18 -2.76 -6.59
C VAL A 22 2.86 -4.25 -6.64
N LEU A 23 1.98 -4.74 -5.76
CA LEU A 23 1.64 -6.17 -5.71
C LEU A 23 0.76 -6.61 -6.90
N GLY A 24 0.01 -5.70 -7.51
CA GLY A 24 -0.72 -5.96 -8.75
C GLY A 24 0.18 -6.18 -9.97
N ALA A 25 1.40 -5.62 -9.97
CA ALA A 25 2.29 -5.63 -11.13
C ALA A 25 3.58 -6.45 -10.93
N LEU A 26 4.26 -6.33 -9.78
CA LEU A 26 5.59 -6.91 -9.55
C LEU A 26 5.63 -8.44 -9.70
N PRO A 27 4.72 -9.24 -9.12
CA PRO A 27 4.78 -10.70 -9.27
C PRO A 27 4.61 -11.14 -10.73
N GLN A 28 3.74 -10.46 -11.49
CA GLN A 28 3.58 -10.73 -12.91
C GLN A 28 4.86 -10.43 -13.71
N ALA A 29 5.49 -9.28 -13.45
CA ALA A 29 6.76 -8.90 -14.07
C ALA A 29 7.88 -9.91 -13.74
N GLN A 30 7.93 -10.42 -12.51
CA GLN A 30 8.87 -11.46 -12.12
C GLN A 30 8.60 -12.79 -12.83
N ASN A 31 7.34 -13.18 -13.02
CA ASN A 31 6.98 -14.38 -13.77
C ASN A 31 7.39 -14.26 -15.24
N GLN A 32 7.29 -13.08 -15.85
CA GLN A 32 7.72 -12.83 -17.23
C GLN A 32 9.23 -13.02 -17.43
N ILE A 33 10.04 -12.83 -16.41
CA ILE A 33 11.49 -13.08 -16.46
C ILE A 33 11.89 -14.47 -15.94
N GLY A 34 10.93 -15.38 -15.76
CA GLY A 34 11.16 -16.78 -15.46
C GLY A 34 11.25 -17.14 -13.97
N LEU A 35 10.78 -16.27 -13.08
CA LEU A 35 10.58 -16.64 -11.67
C LEU A 35 9.21 -17.31 -11.51
N ASP A 36 9.00 -18.04 -10.41
CA ASP A 36 7.68 -18.51 -9.94
C ASP A 36 7.30 -17.64 -8.74
N ALA A 37 6.73 -16.45 -9.04
CA ALA A 37 6.30 -15.50 -8.04
C ALA A 37 4.82 -15.70 -7.71
N ARG A 38 4.52 -15.87 -6.43
CA ARG A 38 3.16 -16.04 -5.90
C ARG A 38 2.91 -15.01 -4.80
N ILE A 39 1.64 -14.80 -4.49
CA ILE A 39 1.18 -13.83 -3.48
C ILE A 39 0.48 -14.57 -2.35
N LEU A 40 0.69 -14.13 -1.11
CA LEU A 40 -0.08 -14.53 0.06
C LEU A 40 -0.85 -13.34 0.60
N LEU A 41 -2.16 -13.51 0.74
CA LEU A 41 -3.10 -12.48 1.20
C LEU A 41 -4.07 -13.03 2.25
N PRO A 42 -4.56 -12.20 3.18
CA PRO A 42 -5.79 -12.50 3.90
C PRO A 42 -6.99 -12.59 2.94
N ALA A 43 -7.90 -13.52 3.19
CA ALA A 43 -9.12 -13.70 2.39
C ALA A 43 -10.17 -12.65 2.76
N TYR A 44 -9.84 -11.36 2.52
CA TYR A 44 -10.83 -10.29 2.66
C TYR A 44 -11.99 -10.49 1.68
N PRO A 45 -13.22 -10.01 1.98
CA PRO A 45 -14.38 -10.22 1.11
C PRO A 45 -14.13 -9.83 -0.36
N ALA A 46 -13.51 -8.67 -0.61
CA ALA A 46 -13.19 -8.19 -1.95
C ALA A 46 -12.18 -9.09 -2.68
N ILE A 47 -11.15 -9.57 -1.97
CA ILE A 47 -10.14 -10.50 -2.51
C ILE A 47 -10.79 -11.84 -2.83
N SER A 48 -11.59 -12.39 -1.90
CA SER A 48 -12.27 -13.67 -2.09
C SER A 48 -13.27 -13.64 -3.24
N ALA A 49 -13.97 -12.52 -3.42
CA ALA A 49 -14.91 -12.35 -4.54
C ALA A 49 -14.20 -12.28 -5.90
N GLY A 50 -12.98 -11.72 -5.94
CA GLY A 50 -12.21 -11.58 -7.18
C GLY A 50 -11.42 -12.83 -7.58
N ILE A 51 -11.19 -13.77 -6.67
CA ILE A 51 -10.42 -14.99 -6.93
C ILE A 51 -11.34 -16.22 -6.78
N SER A 52 -11.89 -16.65 -7.88
CA SER A 52 -12.76 -17.83 -7.95
C SER A 52 -11.95 -19.13 -8.14
N ASN A 53 -12.63 -20.29 -7.96
CA ASN A 53 -12.03 -21.62 -8.20
C ASN A 53 -10.79 -21.93 -7.34
N THR A 54 -10.83 -21.57 -6.07
CA THR A 54 -9.74 -21.87 -5.15
C THR A 54 -9.78 -23.33 -4.68
N GLN A 55 -8.59 -23.91 -4.45
CA GLN A 55 -8.42 -25.24 -3.88
C GLN A 55 -7.91 -25.13 -2.45
N VAL A 56 -8.32 -26.03 -1.57
CA VAL A 56 -7.76 -26.14 -0.22
C VAL A 56 -6.35 -26.74 -0.31
N VAL A 57 -5.38 -26.03 0.24
CA VAL A 57 -3.97 -26.44 0.31
C VAL A 57 -3.68 -27.08 1.67
N ALA A 58 -4.15 -26.46 2.74
CA ALA A 58 -3.99 -26.92 4.11
C ALA A 58 -5.12 -26.42 5.00
N GLU A 59 -5.36 -27.15 6.08
CA GLU A 59 -6.31 -26.79 7.13
C GLU A 59 -5.64 -27.05 8.47
N PHE A 60 -5.66 -26.08 9.38
CA PHE A 60 -4.93 -26.16 10.64
C PHE A 60 -5.50 -25.22 11.70
N ASP A 61 -5.19 -25.51 12.96
CA ASP A 61 -5.43 -24.67 14.11
C ASP A 61 -4.12 -24.08 14.63
N ASN A 62 -4.10 -22.80 15.00
CA ASN A 62 -2.96 -22.14 15.63
C ASN A 62 -3.42 -21.07 16.64
N PHE A 63 -2.52 -20.18 17.06
CA PHE A 63 -2.81 -19.09 17.99
C PHE A 63 -3.94 -18.15 17.52
N ALA A 64 -4.20 -18.12 16.22
CA ALA A 64 -5.26 -17.28 15.61
C ALA A 64 -6.60 -18.01 15.44
N GLY A 65 -6.69 -19.28 15.87
CA GLY A 65 -7.85 -20.15 15.71
C GLY A 65 -7.78 -21.01 14.46
N HIS A 66 -8.95 -21.42 13.96
CA HIS A 66 -9.07 -22.28 12.78
C HIS A 66 -8.80 -21.52 11.49
N VAL A 67 -7.97 -22.08 10.61
CA VAL A 67 -7.52 -21.46 9.36
C VAL A 67 -7.54 -22.47 8.23
N VAL A 68 -8.09 -22.08 7.09
CA VAL A 68 -7.99 -22.82 5.82
C VAL A 68 -7.11 -22.02 4.86
N LEU A 69 -6.01 -22.60 4.43
CA LEU A 69 -5.19 -22.03 3.37
C LEU A 69 -5.71 -22.50 2.01
N ARG A 70 -6.06 -21.54 1.15
CA ARG A 70 -6.54 -21.81 -0.21
C ARG A 70 -5.53 -21.31 -1.24
N TYR A 71 -5.49 -21.95 -2.39
CA TYR A 71 -4.73 -21.51 -3.55
C TYR A 71 -5.66 -21.30 -4.74
N GLY A 72 -5.45 -20.21 -5.48
CA GLY A 72 -6.11 -19.88 -6.72
C GLY A 72 -5.18 -19.08 -7.63
N GLU A 73 -5.70 -18.57 -8.73
CA GLU A 73 -4.94 -17.74 -9.65
C GLU A 73 -5.70 -16.45 -9.99
N TYR A 74 -4.95 -15.38 -10.19
CA TYR A 74 -5.46 -14.11 -10.69
C TYR A 74 -4.52 -13.59 -11.78
N ASN A 75 -5.03 -13.42 -13.00
CA ASN A 75 -4.26 -12.95 -14.16
C ASN A 75 -2.92 -13.68 -14.37
N GLY A 76 -2.90 -15.02 -14.18
CA GLY A 76 -1.71 -15.83 -14.32
C GLY A 76 -0.71 -15.77 -13.18
N VAL A 77 -1.07 -15.12 -12.07
CA VAL A 77 -0.29 -15.11 -10.83
C VAL A 77 -0.95 -16.03 -9.81
N GLY A 78 -0.18 -16.95 -9.23
CA GLY A 78 -0.65 -17.82 -8.15
C GLY A 78 -0.89 -17.03 -6.86
N VAL A 79 -2.02 -17.27 -6.20
CA VAL A 79 -2.42 -16.55 -4.99
C VAL A 79 -2.83 -17.52 -3.91
N TYR A 80 -2.19 -17.42 -2.76
CA TYR A 80 -2.61 -18.07 -1.52
C TYR A 80 -3.53 -17.14 -0.72
N LEU A 81 -4.64 -17.67 -0.22
CA LEU A 81 -5.62 -16.95 0.59
C LEU A 81 -5.71 -17.57 1.98
N ILE A 82 -5.50 -16.76 3.00
CA ILE A 82 -5.71 -17.15 4.40
C ILE A 82 -7.19 -16.99 4.73
N ASP A 83 -7.95 -18.06 4.61
CA ASP A 83 -9.38 -18.09 4.90
C ASP A 83 -9.59 -18.30 6.41
N ALA A 84 -9.78 -17.20 7.12
CA ALA A 84 -10.08 -17.12 8.54
C ALA A 84 -11.17 -16.04 8.74
N PRO A 85 -12.45 -16.37 8.47
CA PRO A 85 -13.54 -15.38 8.41
C PRO A 85 -13.73 -14.59 9.72
N HIS A 86 -13.48 -15.22 10.85
CA HIS A 86 -13.52 -14.57 12.16
C HIS A 86 -12.53 -13.41 12.32
N LEU A 87 -11.46 -13.38 11.52
CA LEU A 87 -10.46 -12.31 11.50
C LEU A 87 -10.62 -11.34 10.33
N TYR A 88 -11.02 -11.83 9.15
CA TYR A 88 -10.91 -11.07 7.91
C TYR A 88 -12.23 -10.73 7.23
N ALA A 89 -13.33 -11.46 7.50
CA ALA A 89 -14.65 -11.17 6.93
C ALA A 89 -15.36 -10.07 7.72
N ARG A 90 -14.89 -8.83 7.57
CA ARG A 90 -15.39 -7.66 8.30
C ARG A 90 -15.66 -6.50 7.36
N GLU A 91 -16.57 -5.61 7.77
CA GLU A 91 -16.80 -4.32 7.09
C GLU A 91 -15.67 -3.35 7.39
N GLY A 92 -15.40 -2.43 6.46
CA GLY A 92 -14.30 -1.46 6.55
C GLY A 92 -13.19 -1.76 5.56
N ASN A 93 -11.97 -1.42 5.92
CA ASN A 93 -10.78 -1.71 5.10
C ASN A 93 -9.87 -2.74 5.80
N PRO A 94 -8.72 -3.14 5.22
CA PRO A 94 -7.81 -4.10 5.84
C PRO A 94 -7.36 -3.74 7.26
N TYR A 95 -7.37 -2.46 7.65
CA TYR A 95 -6.75 -1.95 8.87
C TYR A 95 -7.74 -1.41 9.88
N HIS A 96 -8.85 -0.83 9.41
CA HIS A 96 -9.80 -0.06 10.20
C HIS A 96 -11.23 -0.51 9.92
N ASP A 97 -12.09 -0.34 10.92
CA ASP A 97 -13.54 -0.48 10.80
C ASP A 97 -14.15 0.67 9.95
N CYS A 98 -15.48 0.65 9.79
CA CYS A 98 -16.20 1.67 9.04
C CYS A 98 -16.18 3.07 9.71
N TYR A 99 -15.71 3.18 10.96
CA TYR A 99 -15.52 4.42 11.70
C TYR A 99 -14.06 4.89 11.72
N TYR A 100 -13.17 4.23 10.98
CA TYR A 100 -11.72 4.47 10.96
C TYR A 100 -11.00 4.18 12.29
N ASN A 101 -11.56 3.32 13.14
CA ASN A 101 -10.84 2.80 14.29
C ASN A 101 -10.07 1.55 13.91
N ASP A 102 -8.83 1.44 14.40
CA ASP A 102 -8.05 0.21 14.27
C ASP A 102 -8.81 -0.99 14.85
N TYR A 103 -8.78 -2.13 14.15
CA TYR A 103 -9.28 -3.36 14.75
C TYR A 103 -8.40 -3.76 15.94
N GLY A 104 -9.00 -3.98 17.09
CA GLY A 104 -8.28 -4.30 18.34
C GLY A 104 -7.47 -5.59 18.28
N ASP A 105 -7.72 -6.46 17.30
CA ASP A 105 -7.01 -7.70 17.05
C ASP A 105 -6.06 -7.63 15.83
N ASN A 106 -5.72 -6.46 15.34
CA ASN A 106 -4.76 -6.28 14.23
C ASN A 106 -3.43 -6.97 14.52
N TYR A 107 -2.97 -7.00 15.77
CA TYR A 107 -1.78 -7.74 16.17
C TYR A 107 -1.88 -9.24 15.79
N LYS A 108 -3.02 -9.86 16.01
CA LYS A 108 -3.25 -11.27 15.71
C LYS A 108 -3.44 -11.52 14.21
N ARG A 109 -4.21 -10.66 13.56
CA ARG A 109 -4.50 -10.70 12.11
C ARG A 109 -3.23 -10.69 11.28
N PHE A 110 -2.34 -9.74 11.55
CA PHE A 110 -1.09 -9.60 10.81
C PHE A 110 0.03 -10.53 11.33
N ALA A 111 -0.03 -10.99 12.56
CA ALA A 111 0.81 -12.09 13.00
C ALA A 111 0.49 -13.38 12.22
N LEU A 112 -0.80 -13.69 12.01
CA LEU A 112 -1.20 -14.85 11.21
C LEU A 112 -0.69 -14.74 9.76
N LEU A 113 -0.79 -13.57 9.15
CA LEU A 113 -0.24 -13.33 7.80
C LEU A 113 1.27 -13.65 7.75
N GLY A 114 2.05 -13.12 8.69
CA GLY A 114 3.48 -13.38 8.78
C GLY A 114 3.82 -14.85 9.06
N TRP A 115 3.05 -15.50 9.94
CA TRP A 115 3.23 -16.90 10.29
C TRP A 115 2.99 -17.83 9.09
N VAL A 116 1.88 -17.65 8.37
CA VAL A 116 1.57 -18.44 7.15
C VAL A 116 2.64 -18.23 6.08
N GLY A 117 3.13 -16.98 5.91
CA GLY A 117 4.22 -16.68 5.00
C GLY A 117 5.50 -17.48 5.31
N ALA A 118 5.85 -17.63 6.59
CA ALA A 118 6.97 -18.44 7.02
C ALA A 118 6.68 -19.95 6.84
N GLU A 119 5.47 -20.43 7.12
CA GLU A 119 5.09 -21.84 6.97
C GLU A 119 5.12 -22.32 5.52
N LEU A 120 4.80 -21.49 4.56
CA LEU A 120 4.91 -21.81 3.13
C LEU A 120 6.36 -22.06 2.68
N SER A 121 7.35 -21.65 3.46
CA SER A 121 8.76 -22.02 3.24
C SER A 121 9.17 -23.34 3.90
N THR A 122 8.36 -23.86 4.81
CA THR A 122 8.65 -25.13 5.53
C THR A 122 7.83 -26.33 5.03
N GLY A 123 6.90 -26.10 4.11
CA GLY A 123 6.12 -27.16 3.46
C GLY A 123 4.66 -27.23 3.89
N LEU A 124 4.07 -26.12 4.31
CA LEU A 124 2.62 -26.02 4.50
C LEU A 124 1.86 -26.33 3.19
N ASP A 125 2.42 -25.98 2.05
CA ASP A 125 2.07 -26.55 0.75
C ASP A 125 3.06 -27.66 0.39
N SER A 126 2.58 -28.88 0.23
CA SER A 126 3.40 -30.04 -0.11
C SER A 126 3.99 -29.97 -1.53
N TRP A 127 3.41 -29.14 -2.42
CA TRP A 127 3.80 -29.04 -3.82
C TRP A 127 4.66 -27.83 -4.12
N TRP A 128 4.62 -26.83 -3.25
CA TRP A 128 5.34 -25.59 -3.47
C TRP A 128 5.96 -25.04 -2.17
N ARG A 129 7.22 -24.65 -2.25
CA ARG A 129 7.93 -23.99 -1.13
C ARG A 129 8.64 -22.77 -1.66
N ALA A 130 8.58 -21.67 -0.91
CA ALA A 130 9.29 -20.45 -1.24
C ALA A 130 10.81 -20.61 -1.04
N ASP A 131 11.61 -20.21 -2.04
CA ASP A 131 13.05 -20.00 -1.89
C ASP A 131 13.33 -18.64 -1.23
N VAL A 132 12.49 -17.65 -1.56
CA VAL A 132 12.53 -16.28 -1.04
C VAL A 132 11.14 -15.88 -0.57
N VAL A 133 11.06 -15.36 0.65
CA VAL A 133 9.85 -14.72 1.18
C VAL A 133 10.06 -13.21 1.18
N HIS A 134 9.26 -12.49 0.41
CA HIS A 134 9.29 -11.05 0.24
C HIS A 134 8.12 -10.43 1.00
N ALA A 135 8.37 -9.92 2.18
CA ALA A 135 7.37 -9.30 3.04
C ALA A 135 7.27 -7.80 2.76
N HIS A 136 6.05 -7.28 2.74
CA HIS A 136 5.76 -5.88 2.40
C HIS A 136 5.11 -5.13 3.56
N ASP A 137 5.77 -4.07 4.02
CA ASP A 137 5.36 -3.20 5.13
C ASP A 137 5.12 -3.94 6.48
N TRP A 138 4.71 -3.19 7.48
CA TRP A 138 4.52 -3.69 8.84
C TRP A 138 3.56 -4.88 8.92
N HIS A 139 2.55 -4.93 8.06
CA HIS A 139 1.56 -6.02 8.02
C HIS A 139 2.18 -7.40 7.84
N ALA A 140 3.27 -7.47 7.10
CA ALA A 140 4.00 -8.70 6.83
C ALA A 140 5.33 -8.78 7.62
N GLY A 141 5.66 -7.79 8.43
CA GLY A 141 6.97 -7.65 9.08
C GLY A 141 7.34 -8.83 9.98
N LEU A 142 6.37 -9.44 10.69
CA LEU A 142 6.63 -10.61 11.51
C LEU A 142 7.04 -11.86 10.72
N CYS A 143 6.83 -11.89 9.41
CA CYS A 143 7.25 -13.02 8.57
C CYS A 143 8.74 -13.32 8.73
N ALA A 144 9.60 -12.29 8.74
CA ALA A 144 11.04 -12.43 8.95
C ALA A 144 11.38 -12.97 10.35
N ALA A 145 10.64 -12.57 11.38
CA ALA A 145 10.82 -13.06 12.75
C ALA A 145 10.43 -14.55 12.86
N TYR A 146 9.33 -14.97 12.25
CA TYR A 146 8.94 -16.38 12.21
C TYR A 146 9.94 -17.23 11.41
N LEU A 147 10.43 -16.73 10.27
CA LEU A 147 11.50 -17.40 9.52
C LEU A 147 12.77 -17.56 10.34
N PHE A 148 13.19 -16.52 11.07
CA PHE A 148 14.34 -16.59 11.97
C PHE A 148 14.15 -17.65 13.06
N ASN A 149 12.99 -17.67 13.71
CA ASN A 149 12.67 -18.63 14.76
C ASN A 149 12.62 -20.10 14.26
N LYS A 150 12.41 -20.29 12.95
CA LYS A 150 12.43 -21.61 12.26
C LYS A 150 13.80 -21.98 11.68
N GLY A 151 14.85 -21.23 11.98
CA GLY A 151 16.20 -21.49 11.47
C GLY A 151 16.42 -21.04 10.02
N ARG A 152 15.62 -20.06 9.52
CA ARG A 152 15.75 -19.44 8.18
C ARG A 152 15.63 -20.45 7.03
N PRO A 153 14.50 -21.15 6.88
CA PRO A 153 14.28 -22.13 5.82
C PRO A 153 14.26 -21.54 4.41
N ALA A 154 13.99 -20.23 4.29
CA ALA A 154 14.06 -19.45 3.06
C ALA A 154 14.82 -18.15 3.30
N LYS A 155 15.28 -17.52 2.23
CA LYS A 155 15.77 -16.13 2.26
C LYS A 155 14.62 -15.17 2.45
N SER A 156 14.90 -14.02 3.07
CA SER A 156 13.88 -13.01 3.36
C SER A 156 14.27 -11.63 2.84
N VAL A 157 13.32 -10.99 2.17
CA VAL A 157 13.40 -9.59 1.74
C VAL A 157 12.25 -8.83 2.40
N PHE A 158 12.52 -7.64 2.90
CA PHE A 158 11.52 -6.77 3.50
C PHE A 158 11.47 -5.42 2.77
N THR A 159 10.31 -5.05 2.23
CA THR A 159 10.13 -3.75 1.56
C THR A 159 9.36 -2.78 2.44
N ILE A 160 9.96 -1.61 2.64
CA ILE A 160 9.35 -0.45 3.30
C ILE A 160 8.62 0.37 2.24
N HIS A 161 7.28 0.37 2.28
CA HIS A 161 6.47 1.27 1.47
C HIS A 161 6.22 2.59 2.19
N ASN A 162 5.97 2.55 3.52
CA ASN A 162 5.87 3.76 4.33
C ASN A 162 6.27 3.49 5.80
N LEU A 163 7.42 3.99 6.20
CA LEU A 163 7.99 3.80 7.54
C LEU A 163 7.16 4.44 8.67
N ALA A 164 6.30 5.42 8.34
CA ALA A 164 5.44 6.07 9.34
C ALA A 164 4.43 5.10 9.98
N TYR A 165 4.10 4.01 9.30
CA TYR A 165 3.22 2.96 9.82
C TYR A 165 4.06 1.79 10.34
N GLN A 166 4.13 1.64 11.67
CA GLN A 166 5.07 0.70 12.29
C GLN A 166 4.43 -0.58 12.82
N GLY A 167 3.10 -0.63 12.91
CA GLY A 167 2.41 -1.77 13.50
C GLY A 167 2.88 -2.04 14.91
N GLN A 168 2.67 -1.07 15.79
CA GLN A 168 3.06 -1.15 17.20
C GLN A 168 1.92 -1.70 18.04
N PHE A 169 2.24 -2.70 18.85
CA PHE A 169 1.27 -3.37 19.72
C PHE A 169 1.85 -3.59 21.10
N HIS A 170 0.97 -3.67 22.10
CA HIS A 170 1.37 -3.88 23.48
C HIS A 170 2.15 -5.20 23.65
N TYR A 171 3.24 -5.20 24.44
CA TYR A 171 4.14 -6.33 24.61
C TYR A 171 3.45 -7.63 25.06
N GLN A 172 2.34 -7.55 25.79
CA GLN A 172 1.58 -8.71 26.26
C GLN A 172 1.07 -9.58 25.10
N HIS A 173 0.81 -9.01 23.93
CA HIS A 173 0.38 -9.76 22.76
C HIS A 173 1.46 -10.69 22.20
N LEU A 174 2.72 -10.55 22.61
CA LEU A 174 3.79 -11.47 22.21
C LEU A 174 3.46 -12.92 22.55
N PHE A 175 2.84 -13.16 23.71
CA PHE A 175 2.46 -14.49 24.16
C PHE A 175 1.28 -15.08 23.38
N GLU A 176 0.51 -14.23 22.69
CA GLU A 176 -0.65 -14.61 21.91
C GLU A 176 -0.33 -14.90 20.43
N ILE A 177 0.86 -14.52 19.95
CA ILE A 177 1.26 -14.62 18.55
C ILE A 177 2.32 -15.71 18.28
N GLY A 178 2.63 -16.55 19.27
CA GLY A 178 3.50 -17.72 19.13
C GLY A 178 4.98 -17.40 18.91
N LEU A 179 5.45 -16.22 19.34
CA LEU A 179 6.88 -15.87 19.31
C LEU A 179 7.52 -16.00 20.70
N PRO A 180 8.80 -16.44 20.79
CA PRO A 180 9.52 -16.55 22.05
C PRO A 180 9.68 -15.20 22.76
N ALA A 181 9.51 -15.20 24.10
CA ALA A 181 9.68 -14.00 24.93
C ALA A 181 11.06 -13.33 24.76
N GLY A 182 12.10 -14.12 24.52
CA GLY A 182 13.45 -13.62 24.28
C GLY A 182 13.63 -12.76 23.03
N MET A 183 12.66 -12.75 22.11
CA MET A 183 12.67 -11.86 20.94
C MET A 183 12.20 -10.43 21.27
N PHE A 184 11.59 -10.20 22.44
CA PHE A 184 11.21 -8.87 22.90
C PHE A 184 12.38 -8.19 23.63
N ASN A 185 13.26 -7.62 22.86
CA ASN A 185 14.41 -6.85 23.31
C ASN A 185 14.80 -5.81 22.25
N VAL A 186 15.73 -4.91 22.59
CA VAL A 186 16.20 -3.83 21.70
C VAL A 186 16.78 -4.35 20.39
N ASP A 187 17.45 -5.52 20.43
CA ASP A 187 17.96 -6.22 19.24
C ASP A 187 16.94 -7.23 18.70
N GLY A 188 15.68 -6.82 18.59
CA GLY A 188 14.58 -7.68 18.15
C GLY A 188 13.30 -6.91 17.87
N LEU A 189 12.22 -7.33 18.54
CA LEU A 189 10.85 -6.80 18.29
C LEU A 189 10.54 -5.50 19.03
N GLU A 190 11.28 -5.17 20.09
CA GLU A 190 10.94 -4.06 20.98
C GLU A 190 11.26 -2.70 20.35
N LEU A 191 10.29 -1.77 20.39
CA LEU A 191 10.45 -0.35 20.07
C LEU A 191 9.57 0.48 21.00
N PHE A 192 10.19 1.37 21.80
CA PHE A 192 9.49 2.22 22.78
C PHE A 192 8.57 1.46 23.74
N GLY A 193 9.00 0.28 24.20
CA GLY A 193 8.22 -0.58 25.11
C GLY A 193 7.09 -1.37 24.44
N GLN A 194 6.98 -1.33 23.13
CA GLN A 194 5.96 -2.02 22.33
C GLN A 194 6.61 -3.03 21.35
N ILE A 195 5.81 -3.96 20.86
CA ILE A 195 6.20 -4.82 19.73
C ILE A 195 6.04 -3.99 18.45
N SER A 196 7.10 -3.85 17.65
CA SER A 196 7.01 -3.24 16.31
C SER A 196 7.19 -4.30 15.23
N TYR A 197 6.15 -4.50 14.43
CA TYR A 197 6.18 -5.46 13.33
C TYR A 197 7.09 -4.99 12.20
N LEU A 198 7.11 -3.69 11.93
CA LEU A 198 8.02 -3.10 10.95
C LEU A 198 9.49 -3.30 11.36
N LYS A 199 9.82 -3.03 12.64
CA LYS A 199 11.16 -3.28 13.17
C LYS A 199 11.55 -4.76 13.06
N ALA A 200 10.61 -5.67 13.34
CA ALA A 200 10.83 -7.10 13.16
C ALA A 200 11.21 -7.45 11.71
N GLY A 201 10.50 -6.89 10.74
CA GLY A 201 10.80 -7.03 9.33
C GLY A 201 12.20 -6.58 8.98
N LEU A 202 12.60 -5.39 9.44
CA LEU A 202 13.92 -4.81 9.22
C LEU A 202 15.03 -5.62 9.88
N PHE A 203 14.85 -5.99 11.14
CA PHE A 203 15.90 -6.61 11.94
C PHE A 203 16.19 -8.04 11.49
N TYR A 204 15.14 -8.84 11.26
CA TYR A 204 15.27 -10.27 10.99
C TYR A 204 15.43 -10.65 9.52
N SER A 205 15.11 -9.76 8.56
CA SER A 205 15.28 -10.05 7.13
C SER A 205 16.74 -10.12 6.71
N ASP A 206 17.03 -10.89 5.66
CA ASP A 206 18.36 -10.94 5.05
C ASP A 206 18.70 -9.65 4.31
N ALA A 207 17.70 -9.02 3.65
CA ALA A 207 17.83 -7.74 2.98
C ALA A 207 16.55 -6.92 3.13
N SER A 208 16.69 -5.58 3.10
CA SER A 208 15.57 -4.64 3.12
C SER A 208 15.63 -3.70 1.93
N THR A 209 14.48 -3.31 1.42
CA THR A 209 14.36 -2.30 0.37
C THR A 209 13.44 -1.17 0.80
N ALA A 210 13.69 0.02 0.27
CA ALA A 210 12.74 1.14 0.33
C ALA A 210 12.34 1.50 -1.10
N VAL A 211 11.15 2.07 -1.26
CA VAL A 211 10.53 2.28 -2.59
C VAL A 211 11.12 3.43 -3.40
N SER A 212 12.20 4.04 -2.94
CA SER A 212 13.04 4.92 -3.77
C SER A 212 14.46 5.06 -3.20
N PRO A 213 15.47 5.40 -4.04
CA PRO A 213 16.82 5.69 -3.58
C PRO A 213 16.90 6.89 -2.63
N THR A 214 16.06 7.91 -2.84
CA THR A 214 15.97 9.08 -1.97
C THR A 214 15.42 8.69 -0.61
N TYR A 215 14.28 7.99 -0.60
CA TYR A 215 13.66 7.53 0.63
C TYR A 215 14.56 6.62 1.46
N ALA A 216 15.32 5.72 0.82
CA ALA A 216 16.33 4.90 1.51
C ALA A 216 17.45 5.70 2.18
N LYS A 217 17.61 6.98 1.84
CA LYS A 217 18.54 7.91 2.52
C LYS A 217 17.80 8.66 3.63
N GLU A 218 16.61 9.19 3.35
CA GLU A 218 15.79 9.97 4.29
C GLU A 218 15.49 9.18 5.55
N ILE A 219 15.02 7.94 5.43
CA ILE A 219 14.67 7.08 6.57
C ILE A 219 15.85 6.69 7.47
N THR A 220 17.10 7.01 7.09
CA THR A 220 18.27 6.86 7.98
C THR A 220 18.55 8.10 8.83
N THR A 221 17.74 9.16 8.68
CA THR A 221 17.88 10.39 9.45
C THR A 221 16.87 10.43 10.61
N PRO A 222 17.17 11.10 11.74
CA PRO A 222 16.25 11.18 12.86
C PRO A 222 14.87 11.76 12.51
N GLU A 223 14.80 12.65 11.52
CA GLU A 223 13.57 13.30 11.08
C GLU A 223 12.55 12.32 10.49
N PHE A 224 13.01 11.29 9.74
CA PHE A 224 12.14 10.35 9.03
C PHE A 224 12.24 8.91 9.51
N ALA A 225 13.09 8.62 10.50
CA ALA A 225 13.34 7.25 10.95
C ALA A 225 12.36 6.75 12.02
N TYR A 226 11.59 7.63 12.64
CA TYR A 226 10.65 7.28 13.72
C TYR A 226 11.28 6.43 14.84
N GLY A 227 12.54 6.74 15.20
CA GLY A 227 13.32 6.03 16.23
C GLY A 227 14.06 4.77 15.75
N LEU A 228 14.11 4.55 14.46
CA LEU A 228 14.82 3.41 13.83
C LEU A 228 16.10 3.83 13.10
N GLU A 229 16.57 5.08 13.25
CA GLU A 229 17.74 5.64 12.55
C GLU A 229 19.01 4.81 12.75
N GLY A 230 19.23 4.31 13.97
CA GLY A 230 20.39 3.46 14.27
C GLY A 230 20.36 2.12 13.51
N LEU A 231 19.20 1.44 13.52
CA LEU A 231 18.99 0.19 12.78
C LEU A 231 19.11 0.42 11.28
N LEU A 232 18.42 1.41 10.73
CA LEU A 232 18.40 1.69 9.30
C LEU A 232 19.77 2.12 8.77
N SER A 233 20.52 2.96 9.52
CA SER A 233 21.88 3.34 9.19
C SER A 233 22.83 2.13 9.23
N GLY A 234 22.67 1.24 10.21
CA GLY A 234 23.40 -0.02 10.29
C GLY A 234 23.13 -0.94 9.10
N LEU A 235 21.86 -1.14 8.73
CA LEU A 235 21.48 -1.93 7.55
C LEU A 235 22.05 -1.35 6.26
N LYS A 236 22.00 -0.03 6.11
CA LYS A 236 22.56 0.68 4.94
C LYS A 236 24.06 0.52 4.84
N SER A 237 24.81 0.68 5.95
CA SER A 237 26.25 0.52 5.99
C SER A 237 26.69 -0.91 5.65
N GLN A 238 25.89 -1.91 5.96
CA GLN A 238 26.08 -3.31 5.62
C GLN A 238 25.65 -3.67 4.19
N GLY A 239 25.13 -2.73 3.41
CA GLY A 239 24.57 -3.00 2.08
C GLY A 239 23.25 -3.79 2.11
N ARG A 240 22.59 -3.87 3.26
CA ARG A 240 21.33 -4.61 3.45
C ARG A 240 20.08 -3.72 3.29
N LEU A 241 20.22 -2.42 3.14
CA LEU A 241 19.15 -1.48 2.80
C LEU A 241 19.43 -0.81 1.47
N VAL A 242 18.56 -1.04 0.48
CA VAL A 242 18.67 -0.51 -0.88
C VAL A 242 17.38 0.21 -1.27
N GLY A 243 17.48 1.37 -1.91
CA GLY A 243 16.33 2.06 -2.51
C GLY A 243 16.10 1.58 -3.94
N ILE A 244 14.89 1.10 -4.22
CA ILE A 244 14.46 0.66 -5.56
C ILE A 244 13.19 1.45 -5.90
N LEU A 245 13.24 2.26 -6.97
CA LEU A 245 12.09 3.05 -7.40
C LEU A 245 10.98 2.11 -7.90
N ASN A 246 9.74 2.34 -7.46
CA ASN A 246 8.60 1.62 -8.00
C ASN A 246 8.44 1.89 -9.49
N GLY A 247 8.04 0.87 -10.24
CA GLY A 247 7.64 1.00 -11.64
C GLY A 247 6.21 1.50 -11.78
N VAL A 248 5.84 1.78 -13.03
CA VAL A 248 4.47 2.11 -13.44
C VAL A 248 3.98 1.01 -14.38
N ASP A 249 2.75 0.54 -14.20
CA ASP A 249 2.13 -0.35 -15.19
C ASP A 249 1.69 0.46 -16.41
N GLU A 250 2.48 0.39 -17.47
CA GLU A 250 2.23 1.10 -18.73
C GLU A 250 1.00 0.57 -19.51
N ASN A 251 0.43 -0.57 -19.14
CA ASN A 251 -0.82 -1.04 -19.72
C ASN A 251 -2.03 -0.32 -19.11
N ILE A 252 -1.87 0.21 -17.89
CA ILE A 252 -2.93 0.90 -17.16
C ILE A 252 -2.72 2.42 -17.26
N TRP A 253 -1.53 2.91 -16.90
CA TRP A 253 -1.20 4.34 -16.82
C TRP A 253 -0.47 4.85 -18.08
N HIS A 254 -1.08 4.67 -19.24
CA HIS A 254 -0.51 5.16 -20.50
C HIS A 254 -1.58 5.92 -21.32
N PRO A 255 -1.45 7.23 -21.54
CA PRO A 255 -2.53 8.06 -22.09
C PRO A 255 -3.02 7.65 -23.50
N ASN A 256 -2.24 6.88 -24.24
CA ASN A 256 -2.64 6.34 -25.54
C ASN A 256 -3.29 4.94 -25.46
N ALA A 257 -3.20 4.25 -24.32
CA ALA A 257 -3.75 2.90 -24.11
C ALA A 257 -4.78 2.84 -22.97
N ASP A 258 -4.84 3.85 -22.14
CA ASP A 258 -5.72 3.95 -20.98
C ASP A 258 -7.18 3.69 -21.38
N GLN A 259 -7.80 2.72 -20.73
CA GLN A 259 -9.19 2.33 -21.00
C GLN A 259 -10.22 3.13 -20.18
N TYR A 260 -9.77 3.92 -19.19
CA TYR A 260 -10.61 4.72 -18.33
C TYR A 260 -10.88 6.12 -18.88
N ILE A 261 -10.11 6.58 -19.90
CA ILE A 261 -10.30 7.89 -20.53
C ILE A 261 -10.92 7.73 -21.93
N GLN A 262 -11.87 8.60 -22.27
CA GLN A 262 -12.51 8.56 -23.58
C GLN A 262 -11.61 9.11 -24.69
N HIS A 263 -10.83 10.14 -24.38
CA HIS A 263 -10.01 10.86 -25.34
C HIS A 263 -8.52 10.54 -25.15
N ARG A 264 -8.06 9.52 -25.84
CA ARG A 264 -6.65 9.11 -25.79
C ARG A 264 -5.76 10.16 -26.44
N TYR A 265 -4.55 10.31 -25.91
CA TYR A 265 -3.57 11.27 -26.40
C TYR A 265 -2.14 10.75 -26.27
N LYS A 266 -1.21 11.42 -26.92
CA LYS A 266 0.23 11.20 -26.83
C LYS A 266 0.98 12.49 -27.12
N LEU A 267 2.27 12.56 -26.77
CA LEU A 267 3.09 13.76 -26.84
C LEU A 267 2.96 14.58 -28.15
N LYS A 268 2.84 13.91 -29.31
CA LYS A 268 2.69 14.57 -30.61
C LYS A 268 1.24 14.94 -30.99
N TYR A 269 0.26 14.48 -30.24
CA TYR A 269 -1.18 14.62 -30.54
C TYR A 269 -1.96 14.87 -29.25
N MET A 270 -1.90 16.11 -28.77
CA MET A 270 -2.44 16.54 -27.47
C MET A 270 -3.93 16.92 -27.49
N ALA A 271 -4.63 16.82 -28.64
CA ALA A 271 -6.04 17.19 -28.72
C ALA A 271 -6.92 16.42 -27.72
N GLY A 272 -6.66 15.13 -27.51
CA GLY A 272 -7.37 14.32 -26.53
C GLY A 272 -7.22 14.84 -25.10
N LYS A 273 -6.04 15.37 -24.71
CA LYS A 273 -5.85 15.96 -23.38
C LYS A 273 -6.78 17.16 -23.15
N LYS A 274 -6.96 18.03 -24.17
CA LYS A 274 -7.89 19.16 -24.08
C LYS A 274 -9.33 18.69 -23.94
N GLN A 275 -9.72 17.63 -24.65
CA GLN A 275 -11.06 17.04 -24.55
C GLN A 275 -11.30 16.42 -23.17
N ASN A 276 -10.32 15.69 -22.61
CA ASN A 276 -10.39 15.18 -21.23
C ASN A 276 -10.53 16.31 -20.20
N LYS A 277 -9.89 17.48 -20.43
CA LYS A 277 -10.05 18.64 -19.55
C LYS A 277 -11.50 19.15 -19.55
N VAL A 278 -12.11 19.31 -20.72
CA VAL A 278 -13.51 19.71 -20.84
C VAL A 278 -14.45 18.69 -20.18
N GLU A 279 -14.20 17.40 -20.38
CA GLU A 279 -14.95 16.32 -19.74
C GLU A 279 -14.81 16.38 -18.22
N LEU A 280 -13.59 16.59 -17.70
CA LEU A 280 -13.31 16.73 -16.29
C LEU A 280 -14.05 17.93 -15.66
N GLN A 281 -14.00 19.09 -16.31
CA GLN A 281 -14.74 20.28 -15.88
C GLN A 281 -16.26 20.03 -15.85
N ALA A 282 -16.78 19.35 -16.88
CA ALA A 282 -18.20 18.96 -16.94
C ALA A 282 -18.58 17.98 -15.83
N TYR A 283 -17.75 16.97 -15.56
CA TYR A 283 -17.95 16.00 -14.49
C TYR A 283 -18.14 16.68 -13.12
N PHE A 284 -17.32 17.69 -12.85
CA PHE A 284 -17.36 18.44 -11.61
C PHE A 284 -18.34 19.64 -11.63
N ASN A 285 -19.12 19.82 -12.68
CA ASN A 285 -20.02 20.96 -12.89
C ASN A 285 -19.32 22.34 -12.80
N LEU A 286 -18.04 22.39 -13.17
CA LEU A 286 -17.31 23.65 -13.28
C LEU A 286 -17.48 24.28 -14.67
N PRO A 287 -17.28 25.60 -14.82
CA PRO A 287 -17.24 26.23 -16.13
C PRO A 287 -16.22 25.56 -17.05
N GLN A 288 -16.67 25.22 -18.27
CA GLN A 288 -15.80 24.66 -19.29
C GLN A 288 -14.99 25.79 -19.94
N ASP A 289 -13.82 26.07 -19.38
CA ASP A 289 -12.87 27.07 -19.88
C ASP A 289 -11.53 26.40 -20.19
N GLU A 290 -11.15 26.34 -21.46
CA GLU A 290 -9.89 25.76 -21.89
C GLU A 290 -8.66 26.58 -21.44
N ASN A 291 -8.85 27.87 -21.11
CA ASN A 291 -7.76 28.76 -20.68
C ASN A 291 -7.55 28.75 -19.15
N ALA A 292 -8.57 28.42 -18.36
CA ALA A 292 -8.40 28.25 -16.92
C ALA A 292 -7.46 27.09 -16.63
N LEU A 293 -6.41 27.26 -15.79
CA LEU A 293 -5.55 26.17 -15.37
C LEU A 293 -6.33 25.21 -14.47
N ALA A 294 -6.36 23.95 -14.86
CA ALA A 294 -6.96 22.86 -14.11
C ALA A 294 -5.94 22.22 -13.17
N PHE A 295 -6.00 22.60 -11.89
CA PHE A 295 -5.21 21.98 -10.82
C PHE A 295 -5.96 20.76 -10.28
N VAL A 296 -5.29 19.64 -10.20
CA VAL A 296 -5.91 18.38 -9.74
C VAL A 296 -5.11 17.76 -8.60
N MET A 297 -5.82 17.15 -7.64
CA MET A 297 -5.22 16.38 -6.56
C MET A 297 -5.97 15.05 -6.38
N VAL A 298 -5.23 13.94 -6.40
CA VAL A 298 -5.77 12.60 -6.15
C VAL A 298 -4.94 11.99 -5.04
N THR A 299 -5.50 11.90 -3.82
CA THR A 299 -4.70 11.45 -2.67
C THR A 299 -5.57 11.07 -1.48
N ARG A 300 -4.94 10.39 -0.49
CA ARG A 300 -5.50 10.27 0.86
C ARG A 300 -5.44 11.64 1.54
N LEU A 301 -6.52 12.04 2.20
CA LEU A 301 -6.60 13.34 2.87
C LEU A 301 -5.99 13.24 4.29
N THR A 302 -4.67 13.34 4.34
CA THR A 302 -3.86 13.23 5.56
C THR A 302 -2.87 14.39 5.66
N GLU A 303 -2.35 14.63 6.86
CA GLU A 303 -1.30 15.63 7.10
C GLU A 303 -0.04 15.36 6.25
N GLN A 304 0.34 14.10 6.09
CA GLN A 304 1.46 13.70 5.23
C GLN A 304 1.32 14.27 3.82
N LYS A 305 0.10 14.28 3.28
CA LYS A 305 -0.20 14.72 1.91
C LYS A 305 -0.36 16.23 1.76
N GLY A 306 -0.19 17.00 2.85
CA GLY A 306 -0.18 18.46 2.84
C GLY A 306 -1.53 19.08 2.44
N VAL A 307 -2.64 18.45 2.85
CA VAL A 307 -3.99 18.94 2.55
C VAL A 307 -4.22 20.32 3.18
N ASP A 308 -3.67 20.58 4.35
CA ASP A 308 -3.66 21.89 5.00
C ASP A 308 -2.98 22.97 4.15
N LEU A 309 -1.83 22.66 3.55
CA LEU A 309 -1.12 23.57 2.65
C LEU A 309 -1.95 23.90 1.40
N LEU A 310 -2.69 22.90 0.88
CA LEU A 310 -3.62 23.14 -0.22
C LEU A 310 -4.75 24.07 0.18
N ILE A 311 -5.38 23.82 1.35
CA ILE A 311 -6.48 24.65 1.85
C ILE A 311 -6.02 26.11 2.04
N GLU A 312 -4.83 26.34 2.58
CA GLU A 312 -4.24 27.66 2.77
C GLU A 312 -3.94 28.36 1.43
N SER A 313 -3.55 27.61 0.41
CA SER A 313 -3.13 28.15 -0.90
C SER A 313 -4.27 28.29 -1.91
N ALA A 314 -5.45 27.72 -1.65
CA ALA A 314 -6.56 27.67 -2.60
C ALA A 314 -7.06 29.05 -3.05
N ASP A 315 -7.09 30.02 -2.14
CA ASP A 315 -7.50 31.41 -2.44
C ASP A 315 -6.62 32.02 -3.54
N GLU A 316 -5.33 31.73 -3.55
CA GLU A 316 -4.40 32.26 -4.56
C GLU A 316 -4.60 31.59 -5.92
N ILE A 317 -4.85 30.29 -5.95
CA ILE A 317 -5.18 29.56 -7.18
C ILE A 317 -6.45 30.15 -7.82
N VAL A 318 -7.48 30.39 -7.02
CA VAL A 318 -8.77 30.94 -7.49
C VAL A 318 -8.62 32.38 -7.96
N LYS A 319 -7.89 33.24 -7.24
CA LYS A 319 -7.63 34.64 -7.65
C LYS A 319 -6.94 34.76 -9.02
N GLN A 320 -6.11 33.78 -9.35
CA GLN A 320 -5.43 33.69 -10.64
C GLN A 320 -6.30 33.06 -11.75
N GLY A 321 -7.58 32.79 -11.48
CA GLY A 321 -8.50 32.17 -12.44
C GLY A 321 -8.35 30.66 -12.60
N GLY A 322 -7.62 30.00 -11.70
CA GLY A 322 -7.46 28.56 -11.70
C GLY A 322 -8.72 27.83 -11.23
N GLN A 323 -8.81 26.57 -11.63
CA GLN A 323 -9.82 25.62 -11.13
C GLN A 323 -9.13 24.50 -10.36
N LEU A 324 -9.70 24.09 -9.22
CA LEU A 324 -9.16 23.07 -8.33
C LEU A 324 -10.14 21.90 -8.21
N MET A 325 -9.72 20.71 -8.60
CA MET A 325 -10.53 19.50 -8.58
C MET A 325 -9.83 18.42 -7.72
N ILE A 326 -10.50 17.96 -6.67
CA ILE A 326 -9.93 17.09 -5.65
C ILE A 326 -10.72 15.79 -5.59
N LEU A 327 -10.02 14.66 -5.60
CA LEU A 327 -10.53 13.34 -5.30
C LEU A 327 -9.74 12.74 -4.14
N GLY A 328 -10.42 12.35 -3.08
CA GLY A 328 -9.78 11.67 -1.96
C GLY A 328 -10.68 11.47 -0.75
N SER A 329 -10.19 10.72 0.21
CA SER A 329 -10.82 10.55 1.52
C SER A 329 -9.76 10.42 2.61
N GLY A 330 -10.13 10.69 3.87
CA GLY A 330 -9.18 10.58 4.98
C GLY A 330 -9.69 11.17 6.28
N ALA A 331 -8.90 12.05 6.88
CA ALA A 331 -9.26 12.64 8.18
C ALA A 331 -10.48 13.58 8.03
N PRO A 332 -11.50 13.44 8.90
CA PRO A 332 -12.75 14.19 8.78
C PRO A 332 -12.58 15.71 8.70
N HIS A 333 -11.63 16.28 9.43
CA HIS A 333 -11.37 17.73 9.41
C HIS A 333 -10.80 18.20 8.07
N PHE A 334 -10.03 17.37 7.35
CA PHE A 334 -9.57 17.69 6.00
C PHE A 334 -10.69 17.56 4.97
N GLU A 335 -11.51 16.51 5.08
CA GLU A 335 -12.69 16.35 4.22
C GLU A 335 -13.62 17.55 4.35
N GLN A 336 -13.92 17.96 5.59
CA GLN A 336 -14.71 19.15 5.86
C GLN A 336 -14.07 20.41 5.27
N GLY A 337 -12.77 20.65 5.51
CA GLY A 337 -12.07 21.85 5.04
C GLY A 337 -12.07 22.01 3.52
N ILE A 338 -11.90 20.91 2.77
CA ILE A 338 -11.97 20.99 1.29
C ILE A 338 -13.41 21.12 0.77
N CYS A 339 -14.42 20.56 1.48
CA CYS A 339 -15.83 20.79 1.14
C CYS A 339 -16.22 22.27 1.36
N GLU A 340 -15.79 22.88 2.46
CA GLU A 340 -16.00 24.32 2.73
C GLU A 340 -15.34 25.20 1.66
N LEU A 341 -14.18 24.81 1.11
CA LEU A 341 -13.57 25.50 -0.05
C LEU A 341 -14.44 25.40 -1.29
N ALA A 342 -15.02 24.24 -1.60
CA ALA A 342 -15.91 24.06 -2.74
C ALA A 342 -17.19 24.89 -2.59
N GLU A 343 -17.74 25.00 -1.39
CA GLU A 343 -18.88 25.88 -1.09
C GLU A 343 -18.53 27.37 -1.26
N ARG A 344 -17.32 27.76 -0.83
CA ARG A 344 -16.83 29.15 -0.95
C ARG A 344 -16.56 29.57 -2.39
N TYR A 345 -16.07 28.65 -3.22
CA TYR A 345 -15.67 28.89 -4.61
C TYR A 345 -16.35 27.94 -5.60
N PRO A 346 -17.69 27.93 -5.71
CA PRO A 346 -18.43 26.91 -6.47
C PRO A 346 -18.18 26.91 -7.98
N GLN A 347 -17.56 27.98 -8.51
CA GLN A 347 -17.17 28.08 -9.92
C GLN A 347 -15.70 27.66 -10.18
N ASN A 348 -14.93 27.46 -9.14
CA ASN A 348 -13.49 27.19 -9.26
C ASN A 348 -13.04 25.92 -8.53
N VAL A 349 -13.71 25.53 -7.45
CA VAL A 349 -13.30 24.40 -6.61
C VAL A 349 -14.39 23.35 -6.60
N ALA A 350 -14.01 22.11 -6.86
CA ALA A 350 -14.91 20.97 -6.79
C ALA A 350 -14.22 19.77 -6.15
N VAL A 351 -14.99 19.01 -5.38
CA VAL A 351 -14.47 17.91 -4.54
C VAL A 351 -15.35 16.68 -4.70
N LYS A 352 -14.71 15.52 -4.78
CA LYS A 352 -15.35 14.23 -4.59
C LYS A 352 -14.68 13.50 -3.43
N ILE A 353 -15.42 13.32 -2.35
CA ILE A 353 -14.95 12.50 -1.21
C ILE A 353 -15.12 11.03 -1.56
N GLY A 354 -14.06 10.25 -1.34
CA GLY A 354 -13.99 8.82 -1.59
C GLY A 354 -12.87 8.42 -2.54
N TYR A 355 -12.97 7.19 -3.02
CA TYR A 355 -12.09 6.62 -4.04
C TYR A 355 -12.87 6.32 -5.32
N ASP A 356 -12.32 6.67 -6.47
CA ASP A 356 -12.90 6.40 -7.78
C ASP A 356 -11.75 6.26 -8.80
N GLU A 357 -11.49 5.02 -9.23
CA GLU A 357 -10.38 4.73 -10.15
C GLU A 357 -10.57 5.44 -11.50
N THR A 358 -11.76 5.37 -12.08
CA THR A 358 -12.06 6.00 -13.37
C THR A 358 -11.86 7.51 -13.31
N LEU A 359 -12.34 8.15 -12.25
CA LEU A 359 -12.15 9.56 -12.03
C LEU A 359 -10.68 9.92 -11.79
N SER A 360 -9.91 9.07 -11.12
CA SER A 360 -8.48 9.31 -10.91
C SER A 360 -7.72 9.40 -12.24
N HIS A 361 -8.03 8.51 -13.19
CA HIS A 361 -7.48 8.54 -14.54
C HIS A 361 -7.91 9.80 -15.31
N LEU A 362 -9.18 10.20 -15.21
CA LEU A 362 -9.69 11.42 -15.86
C LEU A 362 -9.04 12.68 -15.26
N LEU A 363 -8.85 12.74 -13.92
CA LEU A 363 -8.14 13.85 -13.26
C LEU A 363 -6.71 14.01 -13.79
N VAL A 364 -5.95 12.91 -13.84
CA VAL A 364 -4.58 12.93 -14.37
C VAL A 364 -4.55 13.29 -15.86
N ALA A 365 -5.49 12.76 -16.65
CA ALA A 365 -5.55 13.01 -18.09
C ALA A 365 -6.04 14.43 -18.43
N GLY A 366 -6.99 14.98 -17.68
CA GLY A 366 -7.59 16.28 -17.92
C GLY A 366 -6.88 17.44 -17.22
N GLY A 367 -6.24 17.19 -16.07
CA GLY A 367 -5.54 18.22 -15.30
C GLY A 367 -4.34 18.81 -16.03
N ASP A 368 -4.14 20.12 -15.90
CA ASP A 368 -2.94 20.81 -16.40
C ASP A 368 -1.80 20.71 -15.39
N VAL A 369 -2.13 20.74 -14.09
CA VAL A 369 -1.18 20.68 -12.97
C VAL A 369 -1.66 19.64 -11.97
N ILE A 370 -0.79 18.69 -11.65
CA ILE A 370 -1.02 17.73 -10.55
C ILE A 370 -0.37 18.31 -9.29
N LEU A 371 -1.16 18.45 -8.22
CA LEU A 371 -0.68 18.96 -6.94
C LEU A 371 -0.23 17.81 -6.05
N VAL A 372 1.01 17.88 -5.60
CA VAL A 372 1.63 16.93 -4.65
C VAL A 372 2.32 17.73 -3.53
N PRO A 373 1.55 18.42 -2.66
CA PRO A 373 2.13 19.25 -1.60
C PRO A 373 2.58 18.45 -0.39
N SER A 374 2.89 17.19 -0.57
CA SER A 374 3.22 16.26 0.49
C SER A 374 4.46 16.68 1.27
N ARG A 375 4.42 16.51 2.59
CA ARG A 375 5.58 16.76 3.46
C ARG A 375 6.69 15.76 3.23
N PHE A 376 6.34 14.53 2.89
CA PHE A 376 7.26 13.50 2.41
C PHE A 376 6.55 12.49 1.52
N GLU A 377 7.26 11.94 0.55
CA GLU A 377 6.79 10.89 -0.35
C GLU A 377 7.83 9.77 -0.43
N PRO A 378 7.46 8.54 0.00
CA PRO A 378 8.37 7.40 -0.12
C PRO A 378 8.78 7.09 -1.56
N CYS A 379 7.85 7.20 -2.49
CA CYS A 379 8.10 6.99 -3.92
C CYS A 379 7.67 8.21 -4.76
N GLY A 380 6.47 8.72 -4.52
CA GLY A 380 5.85 9.79 -5.28
C GLY A 380 4.94 9.30 -6.38
#